data_855d50cbbfbbc590a598a58c52a1b359
#
_entry.id   855d50cbbfbbc590a598a58c52a1b359
#
_cell.length_a   1.000
_cell.length_b   1.000
_cell.length_c   1.000
_cell.angle_alpha   90.00
_cell.angle_beta   90.00
_cell.angle_gamma   90.00
#
_symmetry.space_group_name_H-M   'P 1'
#
loop_
_entity.id
_entity.type
_entity.pdbx_description
1 polymer ?
#
loop_
_entity_poly.entity_id
_entity_poly.type
_entity_poly.pdbx_seq_one_letter_code
_entity_poly.pdbx_strand_id
1 'polypeptide(L)'
;METINQTKTSFYKDFVEITKARLAISVVFSTIAGYLLGIDSWSSHSWYVLFLLAIGGYCMVGASNVFNQIIEKDLDALMDRTKNRPLPSERMTKQTAFIFGSVLTILGLIILYNVNPKTAMFSAISIFMYVSLYTPLKTITPLSVFVGAFPGAIPFMLGWVAATGHFGIEAGTLFIIQFFWQFPHFWAIGWFLFDDYKKAGFFMLPTGKKDKKTALQIILYTFWTILASVIPAFGFTGHLFLSIPAVIIVGVLGIWMLFYAFKLHNAMDAKAARKLMLVSVSYISLLQIVYVVDKFLR
;
A
#
# COMPACT_ATOMS: atom_id res chain seq x y z
N MET A 1 28.30 35.07 7.53
CA MET A 1 27.67 34.07 8.42
C MET A 1 26.19 34.28 8.35
N GLU A 2 25.51 33.64 7.41
CA GLU A 2 24.04 33.58 7.36
C GLU A 2 23.58 32.53 8.34
N THR A 3 22.98 32.94 9.43
CA THR A 3 22.25 32.06 10.35
C THR A 3 21.06 31.52 9.61
N ILE A 4 21.15 30.25 9.13
CA ILE A 4 20.04 29.49 8.61
C ILE A 4 19.00 29.37 9.72
N ASN A 5 17.95 30.15 9.59
CA ASN A 5 16.79 30.14 10.47
C ASN A 5 16.08 28.79 10.28
N GLN A 6 16.55 27.74 10.98
CA GLN A 6 15.85 26.46 11.07
C GLN A 6 14.53 26.75 11.79
N THR A 7 13.44 26.85 11.02
CA THR A 7 12.10 26.84 11.58
C THR A 7 11.95 25.57 12.42
N LYS A 8 11.94 25.73 13.76
CA LYS A 8 11.65 24.61 14.68
C LYS A 8 10.30 24.02 14.33
N THR A 9 10.31 22.98 13.52
CA THR A 9 9.11 22.18 13.33
C THR A 9 8.71 21.59 14.69
N SER A 10 7.43 21.63 15.00
CA SER A 10 6.92 21.03 16.24
C SER A 10 7.30 19.55 16.26
N PHE A 11 7.83 19.06 17.35
CA PHE A 11 8.16 17.64 17.58
C PHE A 11 7.03 16.70 17.14
N TYR A 12 5.77 17.06 17.40
CA TYR A 12 4.59 16.35 16.93
C TYR A 12 4.55 16.21 15.40
N LYS A 13 4.90 17.25 14.64
CA LYS A 13 4.91 17.20 13.17
C LYS A 13 5.90 16.17 12.65
N ASP A 14 7.05 16.02 13.28
CA ASP A 14 8.07 15.06 12.87
C ASP A 14 7.61 13.62 13.09
N PHE A 15 6.87 13.35 14.19
CA PHE A 15 6.25 12.03 14.41
C PHE A 15 5.15 11.70 13.39
N VAL A 16 4.32 12.66 13.02
CA VAL A 16 3.30 12.49 11.97
C VAL A 16 3.96 12.31 10.59
N GLU A 17 5.04 13.03 10.33
CA GLU A 17 5.77 12.95 9.06
C GLU A 17 6.49 11.59 8.91
N ILE A 18 7.18 11.11 9.95
CA ILE A 18 7.95 9.87 9.88
C ILE A 18 7.05 8.64 9.74
N THR A 19 5.83 8.65 10.30
CA THR A 19 4.84 7.57 10.10
C THR A 19 4.19 7.61 8.73
N LYS A 20 4.37 8.67 7.94
CA LYS A 20 3.65 8.91 6.68
C LYS A 20 2.13 8.76 6.88
N ALA A 21 1.55 9.51 7.80
CA ALA A 21 0.18 9.34 8.27
C ALA A 21 -0.86 9.23 7.15
N ARG A 22 -0.77 10.01 6.07
CA ARG A 22 -1.68 9.93 4.91
C ARG A 22 -1.65 8.55 4.24
N LEU A 23 -0.45 7.97 4.08
CA LEU A 23 -0.30 6.61 3.54
C LEU A 23 -0.87 5.58 4.51
N ALA A 24 -0.56 5.70 5.81
CA ALA A 24 -1.07 4.78 6.83
C ALA A 24 -2.61 4.76 6.86
N ILE A 25 -3.27 5.92 6.76
CA ILE A 25 -4.73 6.02 6.69
C ILE A 25 -5.29 5.32 5.45
N SER A 26 -4.67 5.45 4.28
CA SER A 26 -5.14 4.75 3.07
C SER A 26 -5.01 3.23 3.15
N VAL A 27 -3.98 2.74 3.85
CA VAL A 27 -3.80 1.31 4.11
C VAL A 27 -4.83 0.79 5.11
N VAL A 28 -5.10 1.55 6.18
CA VAL A 28 -6.17 1.24 7.15
C VAL A 28 -7.54 1.21 6.46
N PHE A 29 -7.81 2.11 5.53
CA PHE A 29 -9.05 2.08 4.73
C PHE A 29 -9.23 0.74 4.00
N SER A 30 -8.18 0.19 3.38
CA SER A 30 -8.24 -1.14 2.76
C SER A 30 -8.54 -2.25 3.77
N THR A 31 -7.96 -2.16 4.98
CA THR A 31 -8.24 -3.13 6.05
C THR A 31 -9.71 -3.05 6.51
N ILE A 32 -10.25 -1.84 6.67
CA ILE A 32 -11.66 -1.66 7.03
C ILE A 32 -12.59 -2.19 5.94
N ALA A 33 -12.28 -1.92 4.66
CA ALA A 33 -13.05 -2.47 3.55
C ALA A 33 -13.04 -4.00 3.55
N GLY A 34 -11.88 -4.63 3.77
CA GLY A 34 -11.77 -6.08 3.92
C GLY A 34 -12.57 -6.64 5.10
N TYR A 35 -12.57 -5.96 6.24
CA TYR A 35 -13.38 -6.33 7.40
C TYR A 35 -14.88 -6.29 7.09
N LEU A 36 -15.36 -5.22 6.47
CA LEU A 36 -16.76 -5.08 6.07
C LEU A 36 -17.19 -6.14 5.06
N LEU A 37 -16.27 -6.61 4.22
CA LEU A 37 -16.51 -7.74 3.31
C LEU A 37 -16.55 -9.09 4.04
N GLY A 38 -15.90 -9.22 5.20
CA GLY A 38 -15.84 -10.46 5.97
C GLY A 38 -17.00 -10.67 6.95
N ILE A 39 -17.74 -9.63 7.37
CA ILE A 39 -18.89 -9.75 8.29
C ILE A 39 -20.14 -10.23 7.55
N ASP A 40 -21.03 -10.96 8.21
CA ASP A 40 -22.23 -11.54 7.55
C ASP A 40 -23.25 -10.48 7.15
N SER A 41 -23.51 -9.51 8.02
CA SER A 41 -24.48 -8.42 7.79
C SER A 41 -24.01 -7.12 8.42
N TRP A 42 -24.63 -6.00 8.05
CA TRP A 42 -24.32 -4.71 8.66
C TRP A 42 -24.51 -4.72 10.17
N SER A 43 -25.51 -5.43 10.69
CA SER A 43 -25.76 -5.56 12.13
C SER A 43 -24.66 -6.35 12.88
N SER A 44 -23.83 -7.12 12.15
CA SER A 44 -22.73 -7.92 12.72
C SER A 44 -21.43 -7.13 12.87
N HIS A 45 -21.39 -5.85 12.45
CA HIS A 45 -20.17 -5.06 12.63
C HIS A 45 -19.90 -4.73 14.10
N SER A 46 -18.64 -4.66 14.45
CA SER A 46 -18.21 -4.25 15.78
C SER A 46 -17.39 -2.96 15.70
N TRP A 47 -17.91 -1.89 16.29
CA TRP A 47 -17.18 -0.64 16.43
C TRP A 47 -15.85 -0.81 17.18
N TYR A 48 -15.83 -1.72 18.15
CA TYR A 48 -14.63 -2.06 18.89
C TYR A 48 -13.57 -2.66 17.98
N VAL A 49 -13.92 -3.65 17.15
CA VAL A 49 -12.98 -4.26 16.19
C VAL A 49 -12.52 -3.24 15.16
N LEU A 50 -13.42 -2.42 14.62
CA LEU A 50 -13.03 -1.35 13.68
C LEU A 50 -12.04 -0.36 14.30
N PHE A 51 -12.26 0.02 15.56
CA PHE A 51 -11.34 0.88 16.30
C PHE A 51 -9.95 0.21 16.48
N LEU A 52 -9.91 -1.07 16.89
CA LEU A 52 -8.67 -1.82 17.03
C LEU A 52 -7.93 -1.95 15.68
N LEU A 53 -8.64 -2.21 14.58
CA LEU A 53 -8.06 -2.27 13.24
C LEU A 53 -7.51 -0.92 12.81
N ALA A 54 -8.22 0.18 13.09
CA ALA A 54 -7.75 1.52 12.74
C ALA A 54 -6.48 1.90 13.50
N ILE A 55 -6.46 1.72 14.82
CA ILE A 55 -5.30 2.10 15.64
C ILE A 55 -4.15 1.10 15.46
N GLY A 56 -4.43 -0.20 15.56
CA GLY A 56 -3.40 -1.25 15.40
C GLY A 56 -2.81 -1.25 14.00
N GLY A 57 -3.64 -1.11 12.96
CA GLY A 57 -3.20 -0.98 11.58
C GLY A 57 -2.34 0.26 11.35
N TYR A 58 -2.76 1.43 11.89
CA TYR A 58 -1.96 2.65 11.83
C TYR A 58 -0.59 2.47 12.52
N CYS A 59 -0.56 1.83 13.70
CA CYS A 59 0.69 1.55 14.42
C CYS A 59 1.63 0.69 13.58
N MET A 60 1.14 -0.40 13.00
CA MET A 60 1.97 -1.32 12.20
C MET A 60 2.50 -0.68 10.92
N VAL A 61 1.65 0.04 10.18
CA VAL A 61 2.08 0.76 8.96
C VAL A 61 3.01 1.91 9.30
N GLY A 62 2.73 2.66 10.37
CA GLY A 62 3.58 3.72 10.88
C GLY A 62 4.97 3.19 11.26
N ALA A 63 5.02 2.10 12.01
CA ALA A 63 6.28 1.43 12.37
C ALA A 63 7.08 1.00 11.14
N SER A 64 6.43 0.38 10.14
CA SER A 64 7.06 -0.01 8.88
C SER A 64 7.73 1.18 8.19
N ASN A 65 7.04 2.32 8.13
CA ASN A 65 7.55 3.55 7.54
C ASN A 65 8.71 4.15 8.34
N VAL A 66 8.66 4.08 9.67
CA VAL A 66 9.75 4.53 10.55
C VAL A 66 11.01 3.70 10.31
N PHE A 67 10.92 2.38 10.37
CA PHE A 67 12.07 1.51 10.14
C PHE A 67 12.63 1.62 8.71
N ASN A 68 11.75 1.75 7.71
CA ASN A 68 12.20 2.03 6.34
C ASN A 68 13.05 3.31 6.27
N GLN A 69 12.61 4.41 6.91
CA GLN A 69 13.37 5.66 6.91
C GLN A 69 14.67 5.57 7.73
N ILE A 70 14.74 4.75 8.78
CA ILE A 70 15.99 4.50 9.52
C ILE A 70 17.02 3.82 8.62
N ILE A 71 16.59 2.80 7.87
CA ILE A 71 17.46 2.04 6.95
C ILE A 71 17.90 2.93 5.79
N GLU A 72 16.99 3.71 5.23
CA GLU A 72 17.21 4.53 4.03
C GLU A 72 17.70 5.96 4.35
N LYS A 73 18.06 6.33 5.61
CA LYS A 73 18.41 7.71 6.02
C LYS A 73 19.37 8.36 5.04
N ASP A 74 20.47 7.69 4.76
CA ASP A 74 21.57 8.25 3.98
C ASP A 74 21.23 8.30 2.48
N LEU A 75 20.42 7.35 1.99
CA LEU A 75 19.87 7.34 0.62
C LEU A 75 18.77 8.39 0.43
N ASP A 76 17.91 8.58 1.44
CA ASP A 76 16.88 9.62 1.46
C ASP A 76 17.47 11.03 1.38
N ALA A 77 18.68 11.24 1.93
CA ALA A 77 19.40 12.52 1.85
C ALA A 77 19.83 12.88 0.43
N LEU A 78 20.00 11.89 -0.46
CA LEU A 78 20.41 12.10 -1.85
C LEU A 78 19.26 12.51 -2.76
N MET A 79 18.00 12.27 -2.35
CA MET A 79 16.81 12.49 -3.16
C MET A 79 16.15 13.83 -2.81
N ASP A 80 15.80 14.62 -3.83
CA ASP A 80 15.18 15.93 -3.62
C ASP A 80 13.85 15.87 -2.88
N ARG A 81 13.09 14.80 -3.10
CA ARG A 81 11.80 14.57 -2.44
C ARG A 81 11.92 14.23 -0.95
N THR A 82 13.00 13.63 -0.52
CA THR A 82 13.12 13.00 0.81
C THR A 82 14.21 13.59 1.70
N LYS A 83 15.12 14.39 1.16
CA LYS A 83 16.22 15.04 1.91
C LYS A 83 15.78 15.89 3.10
N ASN A 84 14.54 16.40 3.06
CA ASN A 84 13.96 17.21 4.12
C ASN A 84 13.15 16.41 5.16
N ARG A 85 13.13 15.07 5.08
CA ARG A 85 12.48 14.23 6.09
C ARG A 85 13.14 14.35 7.46
N PRO A 86 12.46 13.95 8.56
CA PRO A 86 12.99 14.13 9.92
C PRO A 86 14.39 13.52 10.14
N LEU A 87 14.68 12.34 9.57
CA LEU A 87 15.96 11.67 9.75
C LEU A 87 17.09 12.22 8.87
N PRO A 88 16.93 12.42 7.55
CA PRO A 88 17.95 13.03 6.71
C PRO A 88 18.30 14.47 7.13
N SER A 89 17.30 15.25 7.55
CA SER A 89 17.48 16.63 8.00
C SER A 89 17.91 16.77 9.48
N GLU A 90 18.18 15.65 10.15
CA GLU A 90 18.62 15.57 11.55
C GLU A 90 17.67 16.19 12.59
N ARG A 91 16.41 16.44 12.22
CA ARG A 91 15.34 16.87 13.15
C ARG A 91 14.97 15.77 14.15
N MET A 92 15.26 14.52 13.82
CA MET A 92 15.07 13.34 14.67
C MET A 92 16.30 12.44 14.60
N THR A 93 16.72 11.87 15.74
CA THR A 93 17.83 10.92 15.79
C THR A 93 17.37 9.51 15.35
N LYS A 94 18.29 8.70 14.81
CA LYS A 94 18.01 7.27 14.51
C LYS A 94 17.52 6.52 15.76
N GLN A 95 18.10 6.83 16.94
CA GLN A 95 17.72 6.20 18.21
C GLN A 95 16.28 6.53 18.61
N THR A 96 15.89 7.82 18.55
CA THR A 96 14.51 8.25 18.84
C THR A 96 13.52 7.57 17.89
N ALA A 97 13.82 7.55 16.59
CA ALA A 97 13.00 6.88 15.60
C ALA A 97 12.89 5.37 15.87
N PHE A 98 14.00 4.71 16.22
CA PHE A 98 14.00 3.28 16.53
C PHE A 98 13.13 2.94 17.74
N ILE A 99 13.26 3.68 18.83
CA ILE A 99 12.41 3.50 20.01
C ILE A 99 10.94 3.71 19.65
N PHE A 100 10.64 4.78 18.92
CA PHE A 100 9.27 5.08 18.50
C PHE A 100 8.68 3.99 17.60
N GLY A 101 9.42 3.53 16.58
CA GLY A 101 9.01 2.43 15.70
C GLY A 101 8.79 1.12 16.48
N SER A 102 9.65 0.82 17.46
CA SER A 102 9.52 -0.37 18.33
C SER A 102 8.27 -0.29 19.20
N VAL A 103 8.00 0.86 19.81
CA VAL A 103 6.76 1.09 20.59
C VAL A 103 5.52 0.92 19.71
N LEU A 104 5.50 1.52 18.53
CA LEU A 104 4.39 1.34 17.59
C LEU A 104 4.19 -0.13 17.18
N THR A 105 5.28 -0.88 16.96
CA THR A 105 5.20 -2.31 16.61
C THR A 105 4.57 -3.12 17.73
N ILE A 106 5.07 -2.95 18.98
CA ILE A 106 4.58 -3.69 20.14
C ILE A 106 3.10 -3.36 20.38
N LEU A 107 2.75 -2.08 20.41
CA LEU A 107 1.36 -1.63 20.58
C LEU A 107 0.47 -2.16 19.47
N GLY A 108 0.89 -2.05 18.20
CA GLY A 108 0.14 -2.54 17.06
C GLY A 108 -0.14 -4.04 17.13
N LEU A 109 0.88 -4.85 17.49
CA LEU A 109 0.72 -6.30 17.64
C LEU A 109 -0.21 -6.66 18.80
N ILE A 110 -0.08 -6.01 19.96
CA ILE A 110 -0.98 -6.23 21.11
C ILE A 110 -2.42 -5.88 20.72
N ILE A 111 -2.63 -4.73 20.11
CA ILE A 111 -3.97 -4.28 19.69
C ILE A 111 -4.60 -5.26 18.69
N LEU A 112 -3.84 -5.65 17.64
CA LEU A 112 -4.35 -6.56 16.62
C LEU A 112 -4.50 -8.01 17.12
N TYR A 113 -3.72 -8.43 18.10
CA TYR A 113 -3.91 -9.72 18.78
C TYR A 113 -5.25 -9.79 19.53
N ASN A 114 -5.72 -8.66 20.08
CA ASN A 114 -7.05 -8.57 20.69
C ASN A 114 -8.20 -8.65 19.68
N VAL A 115 -7.94 -8.52 18.38
CA VAL A 115 -8.91 -8.85 17.33
C VAL A 115 -8.94 -10.37 17.13
N ASN A 116 -7.82 -10.95 16.72
CA ASN A 116 -7.51 -12.39 16.74
C ASN A 116 -6.01 -12.62 16.47
N PRO A 117 -5.45 -13.79 16.88
CA PRO A 117 -4.03 -14.09 16.70
C PRO A 117 -3.54 -14.06 15.24
N LYS A 118 -4.38 -14.45 14.28
CA LYS A 118 -4.02 -14.46 12.85
C LYS A 118 -3.86 -13.04 12.30
N THR A 119 -4.68 -12.10 12.76
CA THR A 119 -4.55 -10.67 12.40
C THR A 119 -3.21 -10.11 12.85
N ALA A 120 -2.79 -10.39 14.09
CA ALA A 120 -1.47 -10.00 14.58
C ALA A 120 -0.34 -10.68 13.80
N MET A 121 -0.47 -11.98 13.54
CA MET A 121 0.53 -12.77 12.79
C MET A 121 0.76 -12.21 11.38
N PHE A 122 -0.30 -11.97 10.60
CA PHE A 122 -0.16 -11.42 9.25
C PHE A 122 0.41 -9.99 9.27
N SER A 123 0.09 -9.19 10.29
CA SER A 123 0.68 -7.87 10.48
C SER A 123 2.18 -7.95 10.80
N ALA A 124 2.60 -8.91 11.63
CA ALA A 124 4.01 -9.17 11.91
C ALA A 124 4.77 -9.63 10.64
N ILE A 125 4.18 -10.52 9.85
CA ILE A 125 4.74 -10.94 8.55
C ILE A 125 4.88 -9.72 7.62
N SER A 126 3.86 -8.85 7.56
CA SER A 126 3.88 -7.66 6.71
C SER A 126 5.03 -6.72 7.06
N ILE A 127 5.20 -6.36 8.35
CA ILE A 127 6.30 -5.46 8.75
C ILE A 127 7.65 -6.10 8.52
N PHE A 128 7.80 -7.40 8.81
CA PHE A 128 9.04 -8.14 8.57
C PHE A 128 9.41 -8.11 7.08
N MET A 129 8.50 -8.47 6.18
CA MET A 129 8.76 -8.48 4.73
C MET A 129 9.08 -7.08 4.21
N TYR A 130 8.36 -6.05 4.71
CA TYR A 130 8.57 -4.68 4.27
C TYR A 130 9.94 -4.13 4.71
N VAL A 131 10.31 -4.35 5.96
CA VAL A 131 11.54 -3.79 6.56
C VAL A 131 12.76 -4.61 6.18
N SER A 132 12.69 -5.94 6.33
CA SER A 132 13.86 -6.82 6.22
C SER A 132 14.13 -7.32 4.80
N LEU A 133 13.11 -7.35 3.92
CA LEU A 133 13.27 -7.83 2.54
C LEU A 133 13.12 -6.70 1.52
N TYR A 134 11.93 -6.07 1.45
CA TYR A 134 11.66 -5.06 0.44
C TYR A 134 12.61 -3.86 0.52
N THR A 135 12.78 -3.30 1.71
CA THR A 135 13.58 -2.07 1.87
C THR A 135 15.04 -2.24 1.41
N PRO A 136 15.78 -3.29 1.83
CA PRO A 136 17.14 -3.49 1.35
C PRO A 136 17.23 -3.85 -0.14
N LEU A 137 16.25 -4.61 -0.65
CA LEU A 137 16.25 -5.05 -2.06
C LEU A 137 16.13 -3.91 -3.07
N LYS A 138 15.66 -2.73 -2.68
CA LYS A 138 15.52 -1.57 -3.59
C LYS A 138 16.83 -1.16 -4.25
N THR A 139 17.96 -1.33 -3.56
CA THR A 139 19.30 -1.00 -4.08
C THR A 139 19.98 -2.17 -4.78
N ILE A 140 19.36 -3.35 -4.74
CA ILE A 140 19.98 -4.58 -5.24
C ILE A 140 19.32 -5.02 -6.56
N THR A 141 17.97 -4.98 -6.62
CA THR A 141 17.25 -5.58 -7.74
C THR A 141 15.87 -4.96 -7.99
N PRO A 142 15.41 -4.89 -9.26
CA PRO A 142 14.03 -4.53 -9.60
C PRO A 142 12.98 -5.46 -9.00
N LEU A 143 13.33 -6.69 -8.60
CA LEU A 143 12.44 -7.62 -7.90
C LEU A 143 11.98 -7.08 -6.53
N SER A 144 12.59 -6.02 -6.03
CA SER A 144 12.15 -5.33 -4.83
C SER A 144 10.66 -4.99 -4.88
N VAL A 145 10.16 -4.49 -6.02
CA VAL A 145 8.73 -4.16 -6.19
C VAL A 145 7.85 -5.40 -6.05
N PHE A 146 8.28 -6.55 -6.60
CA PHE A 146 7.57 -7.82 -6.46
C PHE A 146 7.52 -8.26 -4.98
N VAL A 147 8.66 -8.23 -4.29
CA VAL A 147 8.72 -8.57 -2.86
C VAL A 147 7.89 -7.59 -2.01
N GLY A 148 7.94 -6.29 -2.32
CA GLY A 148 7.15 -5.25 -1.66
C GLY A 148 5.64 -5.36 -1.91
N ALA A 149 5.22 -6.02 -2.99
CA ALA A 149 3.81 -6.26 -3.27
C ALA A 149 3.17 -7.24 -2.27
N PHE A 150 3.92 -8.14 -1.63
CA PHE A 150 3.38 -9.01 -0.59
C PHE A 150 2.90 -8.25 0.65
N PRO A 151 3.75 -7.50 1.37
CA PRO A 151 3.29 -6.73 2.53
C PRO A 151 2.23 -5.68 2.17
N GLY A 152 2.29 -5.11 0.97
CA GLY A 152 1.29 -4.14 0.53
C GLY A 152 -0.07 -4.76 0.15
N ALA A 153 -0.15 -6.07 -0.13
CA ALA A 153 -1.40 -6.79 -0.40
C ALA A 153 -2.10 -7.29 0.86
N ILE A 154 -1.35 -7.46 1.95
CA ILE A 154 -1.87 -7.98 3.22
C ILE A 154 -3.04 -7.16 3.80
N PRO A 155 -3.05 -5.81 3.80
CA PRO A 155 -4.07 -5.04 4.49
C PRO A 155 -5.51 -5.34 4.07
N PHE A 156 -5.79 -5.50 2.78
CA PHE A 156 -7.15 -5.79 2.30
C PHE A 156 -7.60 -7.19 2.72
N MET A 157 -6.73 -8.18 2.57
CA MET A 157 -6.91 -9.54 3.07
C MET A 157 -7.07 -9.58 4.61
N LEU A 158 -6.27 -8.78 5.31
CA LEU A 158 -6.22 -8.75 6.76
C LEU A 158 -7.57 -8.36 7.37
N GLY A 159 -8.28 -7.43 6.74
CA GLY A 159 -9.63 -7.07 7.16
C GLY A 159 -10.58 -8.27 7.16
N TRP A 160 -10.57 -9.08 6.10
CA TRP A 160 -11.35 -10.31 6.03
C TRP A 160 -10.96 -11.30 7.15
N VAL A 161 -9.66 -11.52 7.35
CA VAL A 161 -9.17 -12.38 8.43
C VAL A 161 -9.56 -11.85 9.81
N ALA A 162 -9.59 -10.54 9.99
CA ALA A 162 -10.04 -9.91 11.23
C ALA A 162 -11.51 -10.18 11.52
N ALA A 163 -12.36 -10.20 10.49
CA ALA A 163 -13.79 -10.47 10.63
C ALA A 163 -14.09 -11.95 10.86
N THR A 164 -13.42 -12.84 10.13
CA THR A 164 -13.78 -14.27 10.06
C THR A 164 -12.89 -15.18 10.91
N GLY A 165 -11.71 -14.71 11.30
CA GLY A 165 -10.66 -15.54 11.93
C GLY A 165 -10.02 -16.55 10.98
N HIS A 166 -10.34 -16.53 9.67
CA HIS A 166 -9.89 -17.52 8.70
C HIS A 166 -9.20 -16.87 7.49
N PHE A 167 -8.15 -17.55 7.01
CA PHE A 167 -7.55 -17.30 5.71
C PHE A 167 -8.06 -18.36 4.74
N GLY A 168 -8.96 -17.97 3.86
CA GLY A 168 -9.58 -18.83 2.83
C GLY A 168 -9.44 -18.24 1.43
N ILE A 169 -10.21 -18.76 0.52
CA ILE A 169 -10.22 -18.32 -0.88
C ILE A 169 -10.63 -16.84 -1.02
N GLU A 170 -11.52 -16.36 -0.15
CA GLU A 170 -11.98 -14.99 -0.14
C GLU A 170 -10.84 -14.03 0.22
N ALA A 171 -10.15 -14.32 1.34
CA ALA A 171 -8.99 -13.55 1.77
C ALA A 171 -7.88 -13.60 0.72
N GLY A 172 -7.63 -14.77 0.12
CA GLY A 172 -6.68 -14.94 -0.98
C GLY A 172 -7.05 -14.12 -2.22
N THR A 173 -8.33 -14.01 -2.54
CA THR A 173 -8.83 -13.19 -3.66
C THR A 173 -8.59 -11.70 -3.40
N LEU A 174 -8.91 -11.21 -2.20
CA LEU A 174 -8.65 -9.81 -1.81
C LEU A 174 -7.13 -9.50 -1.86
N PHE A 175 -6.30 -10.46 -1.42
CA PHE A 175 -4.85 -10.35 -1.52
C PHE A 175 -4.39 -10.23 -2.97
N ILE A 176 -4.86 -11.10 -3.88
CA ILE A 176 -4.44 -11.11 -5.29
C ILE A 176 -4.86 -9.82 -6.01
N ILE A 177 -6.05 -9.29 -5.74
CA ILE A 177 -6.50 -8.00 -6.29
C ILE A 177 -5.52 -6.89 -5.91
N GLN A 178 -5.24 -6.77 -4.61
CA GLN A 178 -4.33 -5.75 -4.09
C GLN A 178 -2.89 -5.98 -4.58
N PHE A 179 -2.46 -7.24 -4.70
CA PHE A 179 -1.13 -7.62 -5.16
C PHE A 179 -0.88 -7.18 -6.60
N PHE A 180 -1.76 -7.52 -7.54
CA PHE A 180 -1.59 -7.13 -8.95
C PHE A 180 -1.73 -5.62 -9.15
N TRP A 181 -2.63 -4.95 -8.41
CA TRP A 181 -2.80 -3.51 -8.50
C TRP A 181 -1.52 -2.72 -8.19
N GLN A 182 -0.68 -3.22 -7.30
CA GLN A 182 0.52 -2.51 -6.89
C GLN A 182 1.54 -2.32 -8.01
N PHE A 183 1.65 -3.24 -8.94
CA PHE A 183 2.66 -3.17 -10.00
C PHE A 183 2.48 -1.95 -10.91
N PRO A 184 1.32 -1.74 -11.56
CA PRO A 184 1.11 -0.54 -12.37
C PRO A 184 1.22 0.75 -11.54
N HIS A 185 0.82 0.71 -10.27
CA HIS A 185 0.93 1.83 -9.34
C HIS A 185 2.39 2.19 -9.04
N PHE A 186 3.17 1.23 -8.54
CA PHE A 186 4.57 1.47 -8.16
C PHE A 186 5.48 1.71 -9.34
N TRP A 187 5.26 1.04 -10.47
CA TRP A 187 6.02 1.31 -11.68
C TRP A 187 5.69 2.68 -12.27
N ALA A 188 4.47 3.15 -12.17
CA ALA A 188 4.13 4.52 -12.53
C ALA A 188 4.86 5.53 -11.63
N ILE A 189 4.94 5.28 -10.30
CA ILE A 189 5.74 6.08 -9.37
C ILE A 189 7.22 6.02 -9.75
N GLY A 190 7.76 4.83 -9.96
CA GLY A 190 9.15 4.60 -10.38
C GLY A 190 9.50 5.31 -11.67
N TRP A 191 8.52 5.47 -12.58
CA TRP A 191 8.69 6.17 -13.85
C TRP A 191 8.85 7.69 -13.67
N PHE A 192 7.92 8.36 -12.99
CA PHE A 192 8.01 9.82 -12.88
C PHE A 192 9.03 10.29 -11.83
N LEU A 193 9.42 9.42 -10.88
CA LEU A 193 10.50 9.68 -9.92
C LEU A 193 11.83 9.02 -10.31
N PHE A 194 11.97 8.56 -11.54
CA PHE A 194 13.12 7.77 -11.99
C PHE A 194 14.46 8.43 -11.71
N ASP A 195 14.56 9.72 -12.04
CA ASP A 195 15.83 10.45 -11.92
C ASP A 195 16.20 10.70 -10.45
N ASP A 196 15.20 10.87 -9.57
CA ASP A 196 15.40 11.01 -8.13
C ASP A 196 15.78 9.66 -7.48
N TYR A 197 15.11 8.57 -7.87
CA TYR A 197 15.48 7.21 -7.43
C TYR A 197 16.87 6.78 -7.89
N LYS A 198 17.30 7.20 -9.07
CA LYS A 198 18.62 6.93 -9.60
C LYS A 198 19.73 7.54 -8.74
N LYS A 199 19.50 8.73 -8.13
CA LYS A 199 20.45 9.34 -7.19
C LYS A 199 20.73 8.46 -5.97
N ALA A 200 19.70 7.76 -5.49
CA ALA A 200 19.80 6.83 -4.36
C ALA A 200 20.17 5.38 -4.78
N GLY A 201 20.38 5.10 -6.07
CA GLY A 201 20.66 3.77 -6.57
C GLY A 201 19.48 2.79 -6.49
N PHE A 202 18.23 3.27 -6.47
CA PHE A 202 17.04 2.42 -6.38
C PHE A 202 16.60 1.85 -7.73
N PHE A 203 16.37 0.54 -7.78
CA PHE A 203 15.84 -0.19 -8.94
C PHE A 203 14.32 -0.37 -8.81
N MET A 204 13.56 0.66 -9.25
CA MET A 204 12.10 0.66 -9.10
C MET A 204 11.33 0.28 -10.36
N LEU A 205 11.98 0.18 -11.51
CA LEU A 205 11.37 -0.24 -12.77
C LEU A 205 11.81 -1.64 -13.15
N PRO A 206 10.94 -2.48 -13.74
CA PRO A 206 11.22 -3.90 -13.98
C PRO A 206 12.37 -4.15 -14.93
N THR A 207 12.61 -3.24 -15.91
CA THR A 207 13.76 -3.31 -16.83
C THR A 207 14.93 -2.42 -16.39
N GLY A 208 14.80 -1.72 -15.26
CA GLY A 208 15.74 -0.69 -14.81
C GLY A 208 15.71 0.60 -15.64
N LYS A 209 14.78 0.75 -16.59
CA LYS A 209 14.74 1.88 -17.54
C LYS A 209 13.30 2.34 -17.82
N LYS A 210 13.18 3.61 -18.25
CA LYS A 210 11.95 4.16 -18.84
C LYS A 210 11.86 3.75 -20.32
N ASP A 211 11.43 2.52 -20.59
CA ASP A 211 11.36 1.95 -21.93
C ASP A 211 9.98 1.35 -22.26
N LYS A 212 9.76 0.99 -23.54
CA LYS A 212 8.51 0.38 -23.98
C LYS A 212 8.25 -0.97 -23.32
N LYS A 213 9.28 -1.72 -22.92
CA LYS A 213 9.12 -3.01 -22.23
C LYS A 213 8.55 -2.81 -20.85
N THR A 214 9.05 -1.81 -20.09
CA THR A 214 8.45 -1.40 -18.80
C THR A 214 7.00 -0.96 -18.98
N ALA A 215 6.70 -0.11 -19.98
CA ALA A 215 5.35 0.35 -20.24
C ALA A 215 4.40 -0.79 -20.65
N LEU A 216 4.88 -1.78 -21.41
CA LEU A 216 4.12 -2.97 -21.75
C LEU A 216 3.82 -3.83 -20.50
N GLN A 217 4.78 -4.00 -19.59
CA GLN A 217 4.54 -4.69 -18.33
C GLN A 217 3.49 -3.97 -17.46
N ILE A 218 3.51 -2.64 -17.43
CA ILE A 218 2.46 -1.85 -16.76
C ILE A 218 1.08 -2.16 -17.34
N ILE A 219 0.93 -2.23 -18.67
CA ILE A 219 -0.33 -2.61 -19.33
C ILE A 219 -0.73 -4.02 -18.94
N LEU A 220 0.19 -4.98 -19.01
CA LEU A 220 -0.08 -6.39 -18.70
C LEU A 220 -0.54 -6.58 -17.25
N TYR A 221 0.13 -5.95 -16.29
CA TYR A 221 -0.26 -6.05 -14.89
C TYR A 221 -1.53 -5.26 -14.56
N THR A 222 -1.83 -4.19 -15.30
CA THR A 222 -3.14 -3.54 -15.25
C THR A 222 -4.24 -4.49 -15.71
N PHE A 223 -4.02 -5.24 -16.78
CA PHE A 223 -4.96 -6.25 -17.26
C PHE A 223 -5.17 -7.37 -16.23
N TRP A 224 -4.10 -7.90 -15.62
CA TRP A 224 -4.21 -8.87 -14.53
C TRP A 224 -4.96 -8.33 -13.31
N THR A 225 -4.77 -7.05 -12.99
CA THR A 225 -5.54 -6.37 -11.92
C THR A 225 -7.03 -6.39 -12.23
N ILE A 226 -7.43 -6.07 -13.47
CA ILE A 226 -8.83 -6.07 -13.89
C ILE A 226 -9.42 -7.49 -13.82
N LEU A 227 -8.71 -8.49 -14.34
CA LEU A 227 -9.15 -9.88 -14.28
C LEU A 227 -9.34 -10.33 -12.82
N ALA A 228 -8.36 -10.10 -11.95
CA ALA A 228 -8.46 -10.44 -10.54
C ALA A 228 -9.67 -9.76 -9.88
N SER A 229 -9.96 -8.51 -10.25
CA SER A 229 -11.06 -7.73 -9.69
C SER A 229 -12.45 -8.17 -10.12
N VAL A 230 -12.59 -8.98 -11.14
CA VAL A 230 -13.91 -9.50 -11.59
C VAL A 230 -14.12 -10.98 -11.24
N ILE A 231 -13.09 -11.67 -10.76
CA ILE A 231 -13.17 -13.09 -10.39
C ILE A 231 -14.35 -13.40 -9.45
N PRO A 232 -14.70 -12.58 -8.43
CA PRO A 232 -15.80 -12.88 -7.52
C PRO A 232 -17.18 -13.00 -8.21
N ALA A 233 -17.34 -12.49 -9.42
CA ALA A 233 -18.57 -12.64 -10.18
C ALA A 233 -18.84 -14.07 -10.69
N PHE A 234 -17.80 -14.89 -10.75
CA PHE A 234 -17.89 -16.23 -11.33
C PHE A 234 -18.20 -17.34 -10.31
N GLY A 235 -18.40 -17.00 -9.03
CA GLY A 235 -18.78 -17.95 -8.00
C GLY A 235 -17.66 -18.87 -7.48
N PHE A 236 -16.40 -18.63 -7.86
CA PHE A 236 -15.25 -19.44 -7.43
C PHE A 236 -14.61 -18.97 -6.11
N THR A 237 -15.10 -17.87 -5.56
CA THR A 237 -14.47 -17.17 -4.43
C THR A 237 -15.28 -17.28 -3.15
N GLY A 238 -15.93 -18.43 -2.92
CA GLY A 238 -16.68 -18.71 -1.69
C GLY A 238 -17.78 -17.68 -1.42
N HIS A 239 -17.77 -17.09 -0.24
CA HIS A 239 -18.73 -16.05 0.17
C HIS A 239 -18.44 -14.66 -0.42
N LEU A 240 -17.28 -14.47 -1.02
CA LEU A 240 -16.95 -13.22 -1.72
C LEU A 240 -17.56 -13.27 -3.12
N PHE A 241 -18.69 -12.60 -3.28
CA PHE A 241 -19.45 -12.53 -4.53
C PHE A 241 -19.59 -11.10 -5.03
N LEU A 242 -19.71 -10.91 -6.33
CA LEU A 242 -19.92 -9.61 -6.97
C LEU A 242 -21.11 -9.69 -7.92
N SER A 243 -22.08 -8.80 -7.76
CA SER A 243 -23.25 -8.72 -8.63
C SER A 243 -22.90 -8.19 -10.02
N ILE A 244 -23.76 -8.46 -11.02
CA ILE A 244 -23.56 -7.97 -12.40
C ILE A 244 -23.39 -6.45 -12.47
N PRO A 245 -24.24 -5.61 -11.79
CA PRO A 245 -24.02 -4.16 -11.78
C PRO A 245 -22.64 -3.77 -11.22
N ALA A 246 -22.19 -4.41 -10.14
CA ALA A 246 -20.88 -4.13 -9.55
C ALA A 246 -19.73 -4.53 -10.48
N VAL A 247 -19.84 -5.68 -11.17
CA VAL A 247 -18.88 -6.10 -12.20
C VAL A 247 -18.76 -5.07 -13.32
N ILE A 248 -19.89 -4.54 -13.80
CA ILE A 248 -19.89 -3.51 -14.85
C ILE A 248 -19.15 -2.26 -14.36
N ILE A 249 -19.44 -1.78 -13.14
CA ILE A 249 -18.77 -0.61 -12.57
C ILE A 249 -17.26 -0.88 -12.42
N VAL A 250 -16.87 -2.01 -11.84
CA VAL A 250 -15.45 -2.38 -11.67
C VAL A 250 -14.75 -2.52 -13.02
N GLY A 251 -15.43 -3.10 -14.02
CA GLY A 251 -14.93 -3.21 -15.40
C GLY A 251 -14.68 -1.83 -16.04
N VAL A 252 -15.61 -0.90 -15.89
CA VAL A 252 -15.47 0.48 -16.41
C VAL A 252 -14.29 1.18 -15.71
N LEU A 253 -14.16 1.06 -14.40
CA LEU A 253 -13.01 1.60 -13.66
C LEU A 253 -11.69 0.96 -14.14
N GLY A 254 -11.70 -0.34 -14.40
CA GLY A 254 -10.54 -1.05 -14.95
C GLY A 254 -10.13 -0.58 -16.34
N ILE A 255 -11.11 -0.41 -17.25
CA ILE A 255 -10.90 0.14 -18.60
C ILE A 255 -10.34 1.57 -18.49
N TRP A 256 -10.86 2.38 -17.59
CA TRP A 256 -10.33 3.73 -17.33
C TRP A 256 -8.86 3.70 -16.91
N MET A 257 -8.48 2.81 -15.99
CA MET A 257 -7.08 2.66 -15.58
C MET A 257 -6.20 2.13 -16.75
N LEU A 258 -6.69 1.17 -17.52
CA LEU A 258 -6.01 0.60 -18.67
C LEU A 258 -5.77 1.65 -19.77
N PHE A 259 -6.73 2.55 -20.01
CA PHE A 259 -6.57 3.66 -20.93
C PHE A 259 -5.37 4.57 -20.57
N TYR A 260 -5.16 4.84 -19.26
CA TYR A 260 -4.00 5.60 -18.83
C TYR A 260 -2.69 4.81 -18.88
N ALA A 261 -2.74 3.48 -18.76
CA ALA A 261 -1.58 2.63 -19.00
C ALA A 261 -1.14 2.69 -20.49
N PHE A 262 -2.09 2.64 -21.42
CA PHE A 262 -1.81 2.86 -22.84
C PHE A 262 -1.32 4.29 -23.13
N LYS A 263 -1.89 5.31 -22.48
CA LYS A 263 -1.37 6.67 -22.60
C LYS A 263 0.10 6.77 -22.17
N LEU A 264 0.48 6.11 -21.09
CA LEU A 264 1.88 6.07 -20.68
C LEU A 264 2.76 5.37 -21.73
N HIS A 265 2.31 4.24 -22.26
CA HIS A 265 3.03 3.49 -23.28
C HIS A 265 3.28 4.33 -24.56
N ASN A 266 2.34 5.18 -24.93
CA ASN A 266 2.47 6.02 -26.12
C ASN A 266 3.27 7.31 -25.88
N ALA A 267 3.05 7.97 -24.73
CA ALA A 267 3.69 9.25 -24.42
C ALA A 267 5.10 9.09 -23.84
N MET A 268 5.38 7.99 -23.13
CA MET A 268 6.67 7.70 -22.51
C MET A 268 7.21 8.82 -21.58
N ASP A 269 6.32 9.63 -21.00
CA ASP A 269 6.67 10.80 -20.23
C ASP A 269 6.24 10.71 -18.74
N ALA A 270 6.82 11.57 -17.90
CA ALA A 270 6.54 11.62 -16.47
C ALA A 270 5.11 12.10 -16.16
N LYS A 271 4.49 12.92 -17.02
CA LYS A 271 3.13 13.44 -16.84
C LYS A 271 2.09 12.33 -16.99
N ALA A 272 2.25 11.48 -18.01
CA ALA A 272 1.39 10.33 -18.21
C ALA A 272 1.55 9.32 -17.06
N ALA A 273 2.78 9.06 -16.60
CA ALA A 273 3.04 8.18 -15.46
C ALA A 273 2.39 8.71 -14.16
N ARG A 274 2.52 10.01 -13.88
CA ARG A 274 1.88 10.62 -12.70
C ARG A 274 0.35 10.54 -12.79
N LYS A 275 -0.25 10.71 -13.98
CA LYS A 275 -1.69 10.52 -14.17
C LYS A 275 -2.12 9.07 -13.92
N LEU A 276 -1.39 8.09 -14.47
CA LEU A 276 -1.67 6.68 -14.22
C LEU A 276 -1.62 6.36 -12.73
N MET A 277 -0.60 6.85 -12.01
CA MET A 277 -0.49 6.67 -10.56
C MET A 277 -1.74 7.20 -9.82
N LEU A 278 -2.20 8.41 -10.14
CA LEU A 278 -3.41 8.98 -9.52
C LEU A 278 -4.66 8.17 -9.84
N VAL A 279 -4.82 7.75 -11.09
CA VAL A 279 -5.94 6.91 -11.54
C VAL A 279 -5.91 5.55 -10.85
N SER A 280 -4.74 4.94 -10.65
CA SER A 280 -4.61 3.65 -9.98
C SER A 280 -5.02 3.73 -8.50
N VAL A 281 -4.72 4.83 -7.79
CA VAL A 281 -5.21 5.07 -6.42
C VAL A 281 -6.72 5.22 -6.41
N SER A 282 -7.29 6.00 -7.34
CA SER A 282 -8.74 6.14 -7.46
C SER A 282 -9.42 4.81 -7.78
N TYR A 283 -8.82 4.00 -8.66
CA TYR A 283 -9.32 2.67 -9.02
C TYR A 283 -9.46 1.77 -7.80
N ILE A 284 -8.39 1.58 -7.03
CA ILE A 284 -8.44 0.64 -5.89
C ILE A 284 -9.40 1.13 -4.79
N SER A 285 -9.43 2.43 -4.53
CA SER A 285 -10.33 2.99 -3.52
C SER A 285 -11.80 2.84 -3.93
N LEU A 286 -12.14 3.17 -5.17
CA LEU A 286 -13.50 3.02 -5.70
C LEU A 286 -13.92 1.55 -5.79
N LEU A 287 -13.02 0.66 -6.22
CA LEU A 287 -13.24 -0.79 -6.24
C LEU A 287 -13.64 -1.29 -4.85
N GLN A 288 -12.88 -0.93 -3.81
CA GLN A 288 -13.18 -1.34 -2.43
C GLN A 288 -14.53 -0.83 -1.96
N ILE A 289 -14.88 0.42 -2.30
CA ILE A 289 -16.21 0.98 -1.99
C ILE A 289 -17.31 0.21 -2.74
N VAL A 290 -17.14 -0.05 -4.04
CA VAL A 290 -18.11 -0.79 -4.84
C VAL A 290 -18.35 -2.18 -4.27
N TYR A 291 -17.29 -2.90 -3.89
CA TYR A 291 -17.39 -4.23 -3.29
C TYR A 291 -18.19 -4.22 -1.98
N VAL A 292 -17.89 -3.26 -1.09
CA VAL A 292 -18.60 -3.12 0.19
C VAL A 292 -20.06 -2.74 -0.03
N VAL A 293 -20.33 -1.76 -0.90
CA VAL A 293 -21.69 -1.30 -1.20
C VAL A 293 -22.51 -2.43 -1.84
N ASP A 294 -21.93 -3.14 -2.84
CA ASP A 294 -22.59 -4.26 -3.50
C ASP A 294 -22.98 -5.37 -2.52
N LYS A 295 -22.10 -5.67 -1.57
CA LYS A 295 -22.39 -6.66 -0.53
C LYS A 295 -23.62 -6.31 0.32
N PHE A 296 -23.75 -5.06 0.73
CA PHE A 296 -24.84 -4.65 1.63
C PHE A 296 -26.12 -4.22 0.90
N LEU A 297 -26.11 -4.10 -0.42
CA LEU A 297 -27.30 -3.86 -1.24
C LEU A 297 -27.98 -5.16 -1.72
N ARG A 298 -27.32 -6.29 -1.59
CA ARG A 298 -27.85 -7.64 -1.88
C ARG A 298 -28.50 -8.24 -0.65
#